data_8fd3a69e74612239ca588a30ece945e1
#
_entry.id   8fd3a69e74612239ca588a30ece945e1
#
_cell.length_a   1.000
_cell.length_b   1.000
_cell.length_c   1.000
_cell.angle_alpha   90.00
_cell.angle_beta   90.00
_cell.angle_gamma   90.00
#
_symmetry.space_group_name_H-M   'P 1'
#
loop_
_entity.id
_entity.type
_entity.pdbx_description
1 polymer ?
#
loop_
_entity_poly.entity_id
_entity_poly.type
_entity_poly.pdbx_seq_one_letter_code
_entity_poly.pdbx_strand_id
1 'polypeptide(L)'
;MKFYIVIWGHIIIGDNSLDFTECCKTNVSDFIWQDKKQADKFAKKQYFKMKKDIDEEELGDVYEEFGSYTAQFVDRYGDTGNEIYAYVKEVECVKKI
;
A
#
# COMPACT_ATOMS: atom_id res chain seq x y z
N MET A 1 -18.45 8.87 -15.39
CA MET A 1 -17.19 8.33 -15.91
C MET A 1 -16.29 7.92 -14.76
N LYS A 2 -15.78 6.71 -14.80
CA LYS A 2 -14.97 6.17 -13.72
C LYS A 2 -13.50 6.33 -14.00
N PHE A 3 -12.77 6.74 -13.00
CA PHE A 3 -11.32 6.83 -13.03
C PHE A 3 -10.74 6.04 -11.89
N TYR A 4 -9.47 5.75 -11.96
CA TYR A 4 -8.78 4.97 -10.94
C TYR A 4 -7.52 5.70 -10.51
N ILE A 5 -7.31 5.73 -9.21
CA ILE A 5 -6.06 6.22 -8.63
C ILE A 5 -5.43 5.09 -7.84
N VAL A 6 -4.14 5.20 -7.57
CA VAL A 6 -3.42 4.23 -6.76
C VAL A 6 -2.94 4.90 -5.49
N ILE A 7 -3.18 4.22 -4.39
CA ILE A 7 -2.73 4.66 -3.07
C ILE A 7 -1.82 3.56 -2.52
N TRP A 8 -0.64 3.94 -2.08
CA TRP A 8 0.30 2.98 -1.49
C TRP A 8 1.02 3.61 -0.33
N GLY A 9 1.50 2.78 0.57
CA GLY A 9 2.17 3.30 1.73
C GLY A 9 2.82 2.22 2.58
N HIS A 10 3.43 2.67 3.64
CA HIS A 10 4.16 1.86 4.58
C HIS A 10 3.81 2.30 5.99
N ILE A 11 3.40 1.36 6.82
CA ILE A 11 3.05 1.59 8.21
C ILE A 11 4.05 0.82 9.06
N ILE A 12 4.69 1.49 10.00
CA ILE A 12 5.56 0.84 10.97
C ILE A 12 4.77 0.71 12.26
N ILE A 13 4.57 -0.53 12.70
CA ILE A 13 3.84 -0.84 13.91
C ILE A 13 4.85 -1.12 15.00
N GLY A 14 4.98 -0.21 15.94
CA GLY A 14 5.88 -0.38 17.07
C GLY A 14 5.18 -0.99 18.28
N ASP A 15 5.95 -1.68 19.09
CA ASP A 15 5.46 -2.30 20.30
C ASP A 15 4.99 -1.26 21.32
N ASN A 16 5.66 -0.15 21.41
CA ASN A 16 5.28 0.97 22.26
C ASN A 16 4.49 1.98 21.46
N SER A 17 3.23 1.88 21.53
CA SER A 17 2.24 2.52 20.70
C SER A 17 2.15 4.05 20.79
N LEU A 18 3.06 4.71 21.44
CA LEU A 18 2.97 6.15 21.66
C LEU A 18 3.33 7.01 20.45
N ASP A 19 4.01 6.42 19.46
CA ASP A 19 4.54 7.17 18.33
C ASP A 19 4.06 6.64 16.98
N PHE A 20 2.88 6.11 16.91
CA PHE A 20 2.32 5.54 15.68
C PHE A 20 2.29 6.49 14.50
N THR A 21 2.03 7.74 14.79
CA THR A 21 1.74 8.70 13.74
C THR A 21 2.94 9.15 12.94
N GLU A 22 4.13 8.96 13.48
CA GLU A 22 5.35 9.40 12.81
C GLU A 22 5.87 8.43 11.77
N CYS A 23 5.34 7.22 11.76
CA CYS A 23 5.86 6.13 10.95
C CYS A 23 5.00 5.76 9.76
N CYS A 24 3.94 6.50 9.51
CA CYS A 24 3.03 6.20 8.41
C CYS A 24 3.30 7.11 7.23
N LYS A 25 3.58 6.49 6.08
CA LYS A 25 3.74 7.21 4.83
C LYS A 25 2.68 6.74 3.86
N THR A 26 1.89 7.67 3.37
CA THR A 26 0.87 7.40 2.36
C THR A 26 1.17 8.21 1.12
N ASN A 27 1.17 7.55 -0.01
CA ASN A 27 1.38 8.18 -1.31
C ASN A 27 0.15 7.98 -2.16
N VAL A 28 -0.14 8.97 -2.98
CA VAL A 28 -1.22 8.90 -3.96
C VAL A 28 -0.60 9.15 -5.32
N SER A 29 -1.03 8.39 -6.32
CA SER A 29 -0.51 8.54 -7.66
C SER A 29 -0.78 9.93 -8.22
N ASP A 30 0.20 10.47 -8.96
CA ASP A 30 0.03 11.71 -9.70
C ASP A 30 -0.82 11.52 -10.95
N PHE A 31 -1.04 10.28 -11.31
CA PHE A 31 -1.77 9.91 -12.52
C PHE A 31 -3.14 9.38 -12.18
N ILE A 32 -4.07 9.58 -13.10
CA ILE A 32 -5.36 8.93 -13.08
C ILE A 32 -5.44 8.00 -14.29
N TRP A 33 -6.01 6.82 -14.07
CA TRP A 33 -6.17 5.85 -15.15
C TRP A 33 -7.65 5.67 -15.45
N GLN A 34 -7.96 5.48 -16.72
CA GLN A 34 -9.30 5.10 -17.14
C GLN A 34 -9.46 3.59 -17.15
N ASP A 35 -8.35 2.87 -17.20
CA ASP A 35 -8.31 1.42 -17.25
C ASP A 35 -7.82 0.88 -15.90
N LYS A 36 -8.66 0.10 -15.26
CA LYS A 36 -8.34 -0.51 -13.96
C LYS A 36 -7.13 -1.44 -14.05
N LYS A 37 -6.96 -2.12 -15.16
CA LYS A 37 -5.81 -3.03 -15.36
C LYS A 37 -4.48 -2.28 -15.33
N GLN A 38 -4.45 -1.09 -15.92
CA GLN A 38 -3.23 -0.28 -15.92
C GLN A 38 -2.96 0.30 -14.53
N ALA A 39 -4.01 0.71 -13.82
CA ALA A 39 -3.89 1.18 -12.45
C ALA A 39 -3.38 0.04 -11.55
N ASP A 40 -3.89 -1.17 -11.75
CA ASP A 40 -3.43 -2.35 -11.02
C ASP A 40 -1.95 -2.63 -11.26
N LYS A 41 -1.49 -2.52 -12.49
CA LYS A 41 -0.07 -2.71 -12.81
C LYS A 41 0.81 -1.74 -12.03
N PHE A 42 0.38 -0.50 -11.93
CA PHE A 42 1.11 0.51 -11.19
C PHE A 42 1.11 0.19 -9.69
N ALA A 43 -0.05 -0.19 -9.14
CA ALA A 43 -0.17 -0.57 -7.74
C ALA A 43 0.74 -1.75 -7.42
N LYS A 44 0.72 -2.78 -8.26
CA LYS A 44 1.54 -3.97 -8.13
C LYS A 44 3.03 -3.62 -8.17
N LYS A 45 3.42 -2.72 -9.06
CA LYS A 45 4.81 -2.28 -9.18
C LYS A 45 5.27 -1.59 -7.89
N GLN A 46 4.46 -0.70 -7.33
CA GLN A 46 4.80 -0.01 -6.10
C GLN A 46 4.86 -0.98 -4.93
N TYR A 47 3.93 -1.92 -4.85
CA TYR A 47 3.90 -2.93 -3.82
C TYR A 47 5.15 -3.79 -3.83
N PHE A 48 5.52 -4.35 -4.98
CA PHE A 48 6.69 -5.22 -5.05
C PHE A 48 7.99 -4.47 -4.85
N LYS A 49 8.03 -3.20 -5.22
CA LYS A 49 9.17 -2.35 -4.93
C LYS A 49 9.36 -2.17 -3.43
N MET A 50 8.29 -1.89 -2.70
CA MET A 50 8.33 -1.77 -1.24
C MET A 50 8.69 -3.10 -0.58
N LYS A 51 8.10 -4.19 -1.07
CA LYS A 51 8.35 -5.52 -0.54
C LYS A 51 9.82 -5.92 -0.66
N LYS A 52 10.45 -5.53 -1.76
CA LYS A 52 11.85 -5.82 -2.00
C LYS A 52 12.78 -5.06 -1.06
N ASP A 53 12.37 -3.87 -0.63
CA ASP A 53 13.19 -3.04 0.25
C ASP A 53 13.20 -3.54 1.70
N ILE A 54 12.31 -4.46 2.05
CA ILE A 54 12.22 -5.02 3.39
C ILE A 54 12.76 -6.44 3.33
N ASP A 55 14.06 -6.61 3.54
CA ASP A 55 14.71 -7.90 3.35
C ASP A 55 15.21 -8.57 4.64
N GLU A 56 15.17 -7.91 5.77
CA GLU A 56 15.65 -8.49 7.03
C GLU A 56 14.55 -9.00 7.96
N GLU A 57 13.30 -8.81 7.57
CA GLU A 57 12.16 -9.18 8.40
C GLU A 57 11.46 -10.40 7.84
N GLU A 58 10.85 -11.16 8.73
CA GLU A 58 10.07 -12.31 8.31
C GLU A 58 8.74 -11.88 7.73
N LEU A 59 8.40 -12.49 6.61
CA LEU A 59 7.12 -12.25 5.97
C LEU A 59 6.00 -12.88 6.78
N GLY A 60 5.07 -12.06 7.21
CA GLY A 60 3.86 -12.52 7.89
C GLY A 60 2.71 -12.72 6.90
N ASP A 61 1.56 -12.15 7.21
CA ASP A 61 0.39 -12.30 6.37
C ASP A 61 0.53 -11.53 5.07
N VAL A 62 0.20 -12.17 3.97
CA VAL A 62 0.27 -11.60 2.63
C VAL A 62 -1.09 -11.72 1.97
N TYR A 63 -1.54 -10.63 1.40
CA TYR A 63 -2.77 -10.57 0.64
C TYR A 63 -2.48 -9.89 -0.68
N GLU A 64 -2.51 -10.67 -1.75
CA GLU A 64 -2.18 -10.17 -3.09
C GLU A 64 -3.29 -10.57 -4.05
N GLU A 65 -4.17 -9.64 -4.35
CA GLU A 65 -5.18 -9.86 -5.36
C GLU A 65 -5.32 -8.62 -6.24
N PHE A 66 -5.96 -8.78 -7.35
CA PHE A 66 -6.13 -7.70 -8.33
C PHE A 66 -6.72 -6.45 -7.67
N GLY A 67 -5.98 -5.37 -7.74
CA GLY A 67 -6.42 -4.08 -7.21
C GLY A 67 -6.13 -3.84 -5.74
N SER A 68 -5.59 -4.84 -5.02
CA SER A 68 -5.31 -4.67 -3.60
C SER A 68 -4.19 -5.59 -3.15
N TYR A 69 -3.11 -5.01 -2.66
CA TYR A 69 -1.93 -5.74 -2.25
C TYR A 69 -1.51 -5.28 -0.87
N THR A 70 -1.34 -6.22 0.05
CA THR A 70 -0.83 -5.94 1.39
C THR A 70 0.13 -7.03 1.83
N ALA A 71 1.11 -6.67 2.62
CA ALA A 71 2.01 -7.63 3.23
C ALA A 71 2.43 -7.11 4.61
N GLN A 72 2.48 -8.02 5.56
CA GLN A 72 2.94 -7.73 6.90
C GLN A 72 4.29 -8.39 7.13
N PHE A 73 5.19 -7.67 7.74
CA PHE A 73 6.52 -8.15 8.09
C PHE A 73 6.70 -8.03 9.59
N VAL A 74 7.19 -9.07 10.20
CA VAL A 74 7.41 -9.13 11.65
C VAL A 74 8.90 -9.22 11.88
N ASP A 75 9.42 -8.46 12.83
CA ASP A 75 10.82 -8.55 13.13
C ASP A 75 11.15 -9.89 13.81
N ARG A 76 12.43 -10.15 13.91
CA ARG A 76 12.97 -11.40 14.44
C ARG A 76 12.48 -11.69 15.86
N TYR A 77 12.14 -10.67 16.61
CA TYR A 77 11.71 -10.78 18.00
C TYR A 77 10.21 -10.64 18.19
N GLY A 78 9.48 -10.36 17.12
CA GLY A 78 8.03 -10.16 17.15
C GLY A 78 7.58 -8.86 17.79
N ASP A 79 8.50 -7.94 18.03
CA ASP A 79 8.20 -6.71 18.77
C ASP A 79 7.78 -5.55 17.88
N THR A 80 8.20 -5.55 16.63
CA THR A 80 7.85 -4.51 15.69
C THR A 80 7.40 -5.14 14.39
N GLY A 81 6.54 -4.45 13.69
CA GLY A 81 6.06 -4.92 12.42
C GLY A 81 6.03 -3.81 11.40
N ASN A 82 6.13 -4.20 10.15
CA ASN A 82 5.93 -3.31 9.02
C ASN A 82 4.76 -3.85 8.22
N GLU A 83 3.94 -2.95 7.74
CA GLU A 83 2.87 -3.29 6.81
C GLU A 83 3.01 -2.41 5.60
N ILE A 84 3.02 -3.02 4.43
CA ILE A 84 3.01 -2.29 3.17
C ILE A 84 1.70 -2.57 2.46
N TYR A 85 1.23 -1.58 1.74
CA TYR A 85 -0.01 -1.72 1.00
C TYR A 85 0.04 -0.91 -0.30
N ALA A 86 -0.68 -1.37 -1.27
CA ALA A 86 -0.94 -0.63 -2.51
C ALA A 86 -2.30 -1.09 -3.03
N TYR A 87 -3.18 -0.16 -3.31
CA TYR A 87 -4.49 -0.51 -3.83
C TYR A 87 -4.98 0.51 -4.85
N VAL A 88 -5.87 0.03 -5.69
CA VAL A 88 -6.54 0.84 -6.69
C VAL A 88 -7.86 1.33 -6.12
N LYS A 89 -8.06 2.62 -6.16
CA LYS A 89 -9.32 3.22 -5.72
C LYS A 89 -10.09 3.73 -6.92
N GLU A 90 -11.34 3.33 -7.02
CA GLU A 90 -12.23 3.85 -8.04
C GLU A 90 -12.75 5.22 -7.63
N VAL A 91 -12.65 6.16 -8.53
CA VAL A 91 -13.12 7.52 -8.30
C VAL A 91 -14.14 7.84 -9.39
N GLU A 92 -15.31 8.23 -8.99
CA GLU A 92 -16.32 8.66 -9.93
C GLU A 92 -16.31 10.17 -10.04
N CYS A 93 -16.20 10.64 -11.28
CA CYS A 93 -16.23 12.07 -11.52
C CYS A 93 -17.69 12.53 -11.48
N VAL A 94 -18.06 13.21 -10.41
CA VAL A 94 -19.40 13.78 -10.27
C VAL A 94 -19.35 15.18 -10.84
N LYS A 95 -20.13 15.38 -11.90
CA LYS A 95 -20.24 16.70 -12.49
C LYS A 95 -21.08 17.57 -11.56
N LYS A 96 -20.42 18.53 -10.97
CA LYS A 96 -21.08 19.49 -10.10
C LYS A 96 -21.64 20.63 -10.95
N ILE A 97 -22.90 20.81 -10.84
CA ILE A 97 -23.59 21.87 -11.57
C ILE A 97 -23.76 23.07 -10.65
#